data_ecd96bc17c47b054ddbbf152c24b388d
#
_entry.id   ecd96bc17c47b054ddbbf152c24b388d
#
_cell.length_a   1.000
_cell.length_b   1.000
_cell.length_c   1.000
_cell.angle_alpha   90.00
_cell.angle_beta   90.00
_cell.angle_gamma   90.00
#
_symmetry.space_group_name_H-M   'P 1'
#
loop_
_entity.id
_entity.type
_entity.pdbx_description
1 polymer ?
#
loop_
_entity_poly.entity_id
_entity_poly.type
_entity_poly.pdbx_seq_one_letter_code
_entity_poly.pdbx_strand_id
1 'polypeptide(L)'
;MLGVAPPAIADDGSSDSEPTVTPYRPTVSNPANLPNPGWIEGEFGGLYTFAENDARDASVPWLVKYAIAENYGILVGGNAYVISTPTGASTSRGGGDLSVEWKQAFALSEHSAFGFEAGEIVPTAAHDLGVGKPATVVNGIYSVDAGPVHVDVNAGGTRYTTHSSGVSSWQTAWAGAVSWSVKQNWGAALELSGTQQHGVATQSQLLGAINYNRSAHLVFDFGMAYGLAHAAHDVSVFAGATMLLGRTHQSASAARH
;
A
#
# COMPACT_ATOMS: atom_id res chain seq x y z
N MET A 1 -30.92 -9.22 -5.72
CA MET A 1 -29.65 -9.52 -6.38
C MET A 1 -28.85 -8.22 -6.34
N LEU A 2 -27.88 -8.14 -5.48
CA LEU A 2 -27.07 -6.93 -5.27
C LEU A 2 -25.72 -7.22 -5.90
N GLY A 3 -25.41 -6.51 -7.00
CA GLY A 3 -24.12 -6.59 -7.65
C GLY A 3 -23.04 -6.01 -6.73
N VAL A 4 -22.14 -6.85 -6.28
CA VAL A 4 -20.83 -6.47 -5.78
C VAL A 4 -20.10 -5.91 -6.98
N ALA A 5 -19.59 -4.68 -6.92
CA ALA A 5 -18.60 -4.25 -7.89
C ALA A 5 -17.34 -5.08 -7.63
N PRO A 6 -16.92 -5.95 -8.57
CA PRO A 6 -15.66 -6.65 -8.43
C PRO A 6 -14.53 -5.64 -8.46
N PRO A 7 -13.39 -5.90 -7.81
CA PRO A 7 -12.16 -5.21 -8.15
C PRO A 7 -11.94 -5.37 -9.64
N ALA A 8 -11.75 -4.26 -10.35
CA ALA A 8 -11.67 -4.24 -11.80
C ALA A 8 -10.44 -5.03 -12.28
N ILE A 9 -10.62 -6.30 -12.57
CA ILE A 9 -9.71 -7.04 -13.45
C ILE A 9 -10.05 -6.58 -14.85
N ALA A 10 -9.05 -6.10 -15.58
CA ALA A 10 -9.08 -5.45 -16.89
C ALA A 10 -10.33 -5.74 -17.71
N ASP A 11 -11.22 -4.74 -17.82
CA ASP A 11 -12.32 -4.76 -18.77
C ASP A 11 -11.78 -4.44 -20.16
N ASP A 12 -12.16 -5.26 -21.12
CA ASP A 12 -11.81 -5.15 -22.54
C ASP A 12 -12.32 -3.80 -23.09
N GLY A 13 -11.41 -2.98 -23.53
CA GLY A 13 -11.47 -1.54 -23.82
C GLY A 13 -12.61 -1.04 -24.71
N SER A 14 -13.86 -1.18 -24.31
CA SER A 14 -15.01 -0.52 -24.96
C SER A 14 -16.27 -0.49 -24.09
N SER A 15 -16.18 -0.02 -22.86
CA SER A 15 -17.39 0.41 -22.15
C SER A 15 -17.16 1.82 -21.58
N ASP A 16 -18.14 2.71 -21.77
CA ASP A 16 -18.29 4.01 -21.10
C ASP A 16 -18.55 3.84 -19.59
N SER A 17 -17.94 2.83 -18.95
CA SER A 17 -18.05 2.64 -17.50
C SER A 17 -17.29 3.74 -16.78
N GLU A 18 -17.96 4.38 -15.83
CA GLU A 18 -17.37 5.38 -14.98
C GLU A 18 -16.11 4.80 -14.27
N PRO A 19 -14.94 5.46 -14.35
CA PRO A 19 -13.73 4.95 -13.74
C PRO A 19 -13.90 4.79 -12.23
N THR A 20 -13.39 3.69 -11.69
CA THR A 20 -13.44 3.40 -10.26
C THR A 20 -12.05 3.46 -9.66
N VAL A 21 -11.92 3.91 -8.41
CA VAL A 21 -10.65 3.86 -7.70
C VAL A 21 -10.25 2.41 -7.38
N THR A 22 -8.95 2.17 -7.37
CA THR A 22 -8.33 0.90 -7.00
C THR A 22 -7.55 1.08 -5.69
N PRO A 23 -8.20 1.02 -4.52
CA PRO A 23 -7.53 1.27 -3.25
C PRO A 23 -6.45 0.23 -2.96
N TYR A 24 -5.26 0.69 -2.52
CA TYR A 24 -4.22 -0.15 -1.93
C TYR A 24 -4.33 -0.13 -0.40
N ARG A 25 -4.91 0.94 0.14
CA ARG A 25 -5.34 0.99 1.54
C ARG A 25 -6.62 0.18 1.77
N PRO A 26 -6.87 -0.32 2.97
CA PRO A 26 -6.17 -0.11 4.25
C PRO A 26 -5.09 -1.15 4.58
N THR A 27 -4.85 -2.11 3.74
CA THR A 27 -3.90 -3.22 3.95
C THR A 27 -2.44 -2.81 3.68
N VAL A 28 -1.49 -3.56 4.21
CA VAL A 28 -0.06 -3.46 3.87
C VAL A 28 0.19 -4.14 2.52
N SER A 29 -0.56 -5.21 2.24
CA SER A 29 -0.54 -5.87 0.93
C SER A 29 -1.16 -4.97 -0.13
N ASN A 30 -0.46 -4.84 -1.26
CA ASN A 30 -0.98 -4.19 -2.45
C ASN A 30 -1.73 -5.21 -3.31
N PRO A 31 -2.83 -4.83 -4.00
CA PRO A 31 -3.41 -5.66 -5.05
C PRO A 31 -2.50 -5.68 -6.28
N ALA A 32 -2.57 -6.73 -7.10
CA ALA A 32 -1.82 -6.81 -8.36
C ALA A 32 -2.25 -5.74 -9.37
N ASN A 33 -3.49 -5.28 -9.29
CA ASN A 33 -4.10 -4.37 -10.23
C ASN A 33 -3.55 -2.95 -10.14
N LEU A 34 -3.66 -2.22 -11.24
CA LEU A 34 -3.36 -0.80 -11.39
C LEU A 34 -4.66 0.01 -11.42
N PRO A 35 -4.60 1.34 -11.19
CA PRO A 35 -5.68 2.26 -11.53
C PRO A 35 -6.10 2.17 -12.99
N ASN A 36 -7.22 2.80 -13.33
CA ASN A 36 -7.63 2.92 -14.73
C ASN A 36 -6.59 3.70 -15.54
N PRO A 37 -6.21 3.24 -16.76
CA PRO A 37 -5.19 3.88 -17.59
C PRO A 37 -5.48 5.34 -17.87
N GLY A 38 -4.44 6.18 -17.72
CA GLY A 38 -4.54 7.63 -17.90
C GLY A 38 -5.13 8.38 -16.71
N TRP A 39 -5.54 7.67 -15.64
CA TRP A 39 -6.05 8.31 -14.42
C TRP A 39 -4.99 8.38 -13.33
N ILE A 40 -5.10 9.44 -12.54
CA ILE A 40 -4.28 9.66 -11.34
C ILE A 40 -5.17 9.42 -10.13
N GLU A 41 -4.73 8.52 -9.26
CA GLU A 41 -5.36 8.27 -7.97
C GLU A 41 -4.45 8.72 -6.83
N GLY A 42 -5.05 9.26 -5.79
CA GLY A 42 -4.36 9.64 -4.55
C GLY A 42 -4.90 8.88 -3.37
N GLU A 43 -4.00 8.46 -2.50
CA GLU A 43 -4.31 7.91 -1.19
C GLU A 43 -3.63 8.73 -0.12
N PHE A 44 -4.29 8.95 0.98
CA PHE A 44 -3.71 9.60 2.15
C PHE A 44 -4.43 9.16 3.42
N GLY A 45 -3.74 9.27 4.54
CA GLY A 45 -4.33 8.88 5.82
C GLY A 45 -3.53 9.37 7.00
N GLY A 46 -3.99 9.01 8.17
CA GLY A 46 -3.29 9.13 9.44
C GLY A 46 -3.06 7.74 10.01
N LEU A 47 -1.91 7.53 10.59
CA LEU A 47 -1.53 6.34 11.34
C LEU A 47 -1.00 6.79 12.70
N TYR A 48 -1.46 6.14 13.76
CA TYR A 48 -0.95 6.34 15.10
C TYR A 48 -0.66 4.98 15.75
N THR A 49 0.56 4.81 16.25
CA THR A 49 1.02 3.59 16.90
C THR A 49 1.33 3.86 18.37
N PHE A 50 0.71 3.05 19.22
CA PHE A 50 1.01 2.92 20.63
C PHE A 50 1.96 1.74 20.80
N ALA A 51 3.23 2.01 20.99
CA ALA A 51 4.21 0.98 21.23
C ALA A 51 4.37 0.68 22.72
N GLU A 52 4.95 -0.48 23.03
CA GLU A 52 5.30 -0.81 24.41
C GLU A 52 6.26 0.22 25.00
N ASN A 53 6.28 0.36 26.32
CA ASN A 53 7.14 1.25 27.06
C ASN A 53 6.98 2.76 26.72
N ASP A 54 5.73 3.20 26.47
CA ASP A 54 5.38 4.60 26.21
C ASP A 54 5.98 5.20 24.93
N ALA A 55 6.59 4.41 24.05
CA ALA A 55 6.94 4.87 22.71
C ALA A 55 5.68 5.13 21.89
N ARG A 56 5.71 6.16 21.06
CA ARG A 56 4.56 6.59 20.23
C ARG A 56 5.04 7.09 18.90
N ASP A 57 4.36 6.65 17.86
CA ASP A 57 4.61 7.12 16.50
C ASP A 57 3.31 7.60 15.86
N ALA A 58 3.40 8.69 15.13
CA ALA A 58 2.30 9.19 14.29
C ALA A 58 2.83 9.54 12.91
N SER A 59 2.08 9.23 11.88
CA SER A 59 2.46 9.59 10.51
C SER A 59 1.26 9.91 9.64
N VAL A 60 1.55 10.63 8.55
CA VAL A 60 0.60 10.97 7.50
C VAL A 60 1.10 10.34 6.19
N PRO A 61 0.84 9.03 5.99
CA PRO A 61 1.19 8.35 4.74
C PRO A 61 0.36 8.86 3.58
N TRP A 62 0.98 8.92 2.40
CA TRP A 62 0.33 9.26 1.14
C TRP A 62 0.92 8.44 0.00
N LEU A 63 0.11 8.22 -1.05
CA LEU A 63 0.49 7.53 -2.27
C LEU A 63 -0.23 8.18 -3.46
N VAL A 64 0.50 8.46 -4.52
CA VAL A 64 -0.06 8.84 -5.82
C VAL A 64 0.23 7.72 -6.80
N LYS A 65 -0.80 7.25 -7.49
CA LYS A 65 -0.75 6.16 -8.46
C LYS A 65 -1.12 6.70 -9.83
N TYR A 66 -0.34 6.37 -10.83
CA TYR A 66 -0.61 6.71 -12.22
C TYR A 66 -0.39 5.49 -13.12
N ALA A 67 -1.48 4.99 -13.69
CA ALA A 67 -1.41 3.96 -14.71
C ALA A 67 -1.13 4.59 -16.09
N ILE A 68 0.04 4.31 -16.63
CA ILE A 68 0.45 4.78 -17.95
C ILE A 68 -0.26 3.96 -19.03
N ALA A 69 -0.42 2.66 -18.78
CA ALA A 69 -1.18 1.71 -19.59
C ALA A 69 -1.90 0.71 -18.68
N GLU A 70 -2.68 -0.19 -19.28
CA GLU A 70 -3.44 -1.22 -18.53
C GLU A 70 -2.57 -2.10 -17.65
N ASN A 71 -1.33 -2.36 -18.07
CA ASN A 71 -0.45 -3.33 -17.44
C ASN A 71 0.78 -2.71 -16.77
N TYR A 72 0.97 -1.39 -16.80
CA TYR A 72 2.08 -0.75 -16.09
C TYR A 72 1.78 0.69 -15.65
N GLY A 73 2.43 1.10 -14.56
CA GLY A 73 2.27 2.41 -13.97
C GLY A 73 3.40 2.80 -13.03
N ILE A 74 3.25 3.96 -12.45
CA ILE A 74 4.19 4.54 -11.48
C ILE A 74 3.45 4.82 -10.19
N LEU A 75 4.09 4.48 -9.09
CA LEU A 75 3.67 4.75 -7.73
C LEU A 75 4.67 5.73 -7.11
N VAL A 76 4.17 6.81 -6.53
CA VAL A 76 4.99 7.78 -5.78
C VAL A 76 4.35 7.99 -4.43
N GLY A 77 5.09 7.71 -3.36
CA GLY A 77 4.53 7.73 -2.01
C GLY A 77 5.54 8.13 -0.95
N GLY A 78 5.09 8.13 0.29
CA GLY A 78 5.90 8.43 1.45
C GLY A 78 5.07 8.88 2.65
N ASN A 79 5.73 9.53 3.60
CA ASN A 79 5.07 10.16 4.74
C ASN A 79 5.22 11.69 4.65
N ALA A 80 4.09 12.39 4.52
CA ALA A 80 4.08 13.85 4.50
C ALA A 80 4.57 14.44 5.83
N TYR A 81 4.27 13.74 6.93
CA TYR A 81 4.73 14.10 8.26
C TYR A 81 4.86 12.87 9.15
N VAL A 82 5.87 12.87 9.99
CA VAL A 82 6.16 11.83 10.99
C VAL A 82 6.47 12.50 12.32
N ILE A 83 5.93 11.94 13.39
CA ILE A 83 6.31 12.22 14.77
C ILE A 83 6.73 10.89 15.37
N SER A 84 7.96 10.79 15.85
CA SER A 84 8.46 9.60 16.53
C SER A 84 8.95 9.98 17.92
N THR A 85 8.45 9.27 18.92
CA THR A 85 8.80 9.46 20.34
C THR A 85 9.26 8.11 20.90
N PRO A 86 10.55 7.76 20.75
CA PRO A 86 11.10 6.55 21.31
C PRO A 86 11.10 6.61 22.84
N THR A 87 11.05 5.45 23.49
CA THR A 87 11.14 5.33 24.95
C THR A 87 12.42 5.97 25.48
N GLY A 88 12.28 6.92 26.39
CA GLY A 88 13.43 7.56 27.05
C GLY A 88 14.28 8.49 26.15
N ALA A 89 13.82 8.81 24.96
CA ALA A 89 14.51 9.71 24.04
C ALA A 89 13.65 10.94 23.67
N SER A 90 14.26 11.91 23.03
CA SER A 90 13.56 13.10 22.55
C SER A 90 12.69 12.79 21.34
N THR A 91 11.58 13.49 21.22
CA THR A 91 10.69 13.39 20.06
C THR A 91 11.35 13.98 18.81
N SER A 92 11.40 13.20 17.74
CA SER A 92 11.76 13.66 16.40
C SER A 92 10.49 13.90 15.57
N ARG A 93 10.52 14.91 14.70
CA ARG A 93 9.38 15.25 13.82
C ARG A 93 9.84 15.87 12.53
N GLY A 94 9.12 15.58 11.42
CA GLY A 94 9.43 16.10 10.09
C GLY A 94 8.82 15.29 8.98
N GLY A 95 9.19 15.56 7.72
CA GLY A 95 8.83 14.73 6.57
C GLY A 95 9.53 13.38 6.62
N GLY A 96 8.90 12.35 6.07
CA GLY A 96 9.51 11.03 5.86
C GLY A 96 10.22 10.91 4.50
N ASP A 97 10.68 9.71 4.19
CA ASP A 97 11.29 9.41 2.90
C ASP A 97 10.24 9.34 1.79
N LEU A 98 10.68 9.61 0.56
CA LEU A 98 9.92 9.45 -0.66
C LEU A 98 10.19 8.06 -1.26
N SER A 99 9.17 7.37 -1.74
CA SER A 99 9.33 6.19 -2.60
C SER A 99 8.88 6.50 -4.02
N VAL A 100 9.59 5.93 -5.00
CA VAL A 100 9.20 5.95 -6.41
C VAL A 100 9.33 4.53 -6.95
N GLU A 101 8.23 3.97 -7.40
CA GLU A 101 8.16 2.56 -7.79
C GLU A 101 7.49 2.43 -9.16
N TRP A 102 8.02 1.54 -9.97
CA TRP A 102 7.38 0.99 -11.16
C TRP A 102 6.51 -0.18 -10.74
N LYS A 103 5.30 -0.26 -11.28
CA LYS A 103 4.41 -1.41 -11.13
C LYS A 103 4.06 -2.00 -12.48
N GLN A 104 4.14 -3.32 -12.58
CA GLN A 104 3.73 -4.11 -13.72
C GLN A 104 2.64 -5.08 -13.27
N ALA A 105 1.55 -5.15 -14.02
CA ALA A 105 0.43 -6.06 -13.77
C ALA A 105 0.28 -7.05 -14.93
N PHE A 106 -0.09 -8.28 -14.63
CA PHE A 106 -0.32 -9.35 -15.59
C PHE A 106 -1.62 -10.07 -15.23
N ALA A 107 -2.67 -9.92 -16.03
CA ALA A 107 -3.87 -10.73 -15.90
C ALA A 107 -3.53 -12.20 -16.23
N LEU A 108 -3.82 -13.11 -15.30
CA LEU A 108 -3.62 -14.54 -15.48
C LEU A 108 -4.92 -15.23 -15.89
N SER A 109 -6.05 -14.73 -15.39
CA SER A 109 -7.40 -15.17 -15.72
C SER A 109 -8.39 -14.03 -15.43
N GLU A 110 -9.68 -14.26 -15.65
CA GLU A 110 -10.76 -13.33 -15.27
C GLU A 110 -10.82 -13.06 -13.75
N HIS A 111 -10.22 -13.94 -12.94
CA HIS A 111 -10.29 -13.90 -11.48
C HIS A 111 -8.93 -13.82 -10.81
N SER A 112 -7.83 -13.71 -11.54
CA SER A 112 -6.50 -13.69 -10.94
C SER A 112 -5.51 -12.86 -11.75
N ALA A 113 -4.62 -12.20 -11.01
CA ALA A 113 -3.55 -11.39 -11.58
C ALA A 113 -2.25 -11.59 -10.79
N PHE A 114 -1.14 -11.35 -11.47
CA PHE A 114 0.18 -11.21 -10.87
C PHE A 114 0.65 -9.78 -11.03
N GLY A 115 1.24 -9.21 -9.98
CA GLY A 115 1.84 -7.89 -9.97
C GLY A 115 3.31 -7.94 -9.56
N PHE A 116 4.07 -7.01 -10.08
CA PHE A 116 5.46 -6.80 -9.68
C PHE A 116 5.71 -5.30 -9.48
N GLU A 117 6.30 -4.95 -8.36
CA GLU A 117 6.72 -3.59 -8.03
C GLU A 117 8.23 -3.58 -7.82
N ALA A 118 8.90 -2.55 -8.35
CA ALA A 118 10.31 -2.30 -8.10
C ALA A 118 10.59 -0.80 -8.10
N GLY A 119 11.40 -0.35 -7.16
CA GLY A 119 11.70 1.08 -7.03
C GLY A 119 12.74 1.40 -5.98
N GLU A 120 12.79 2.68 -5.65
CA GLU A 120 13.77 3.24 -4.73
C GLU A 120 13.09 4.06 -3.64
N ILE A 121 13.58 3.92 -2.42
CA ILE A 121 13.33 4.85 -1.33
C ILE A 121 14.43 5.92 -1.40
N VAL A 122 14.01 7.15 -1.63
CA VAL A 122 14.88 8.33 -1.70
C VAL A 122 14.98 8.94 -0.29
N PRO A 123 16.18 9.12 0.28
CA PRO A 123 16.36 9.61 1.64
C PRO A 123 16.09 11.12 1.73
N THR A 124 14.81 11.48 1.77
CA THR A 124 14.32 12.86 1.89
C THR A 124 13.85 13.22 3.29
N ALA A 125 13.83 12.23 4.19
CA ALA A 125 13.34 12.42 5.55
C ALA A 125 14.18 13.44 6.34
N ALA A 126 13.49 14.12 7.25
CA ALA A 126 14.13 14.99 8.22
C ALA A 126 14.76 14.16 9.34
N HIS A 127 15.99 14.48 9.71
CA HIS A 127 16.73 13.85 10.82
C HIS A 127 16.80 12.31 10.69
N ASP A 128 16.57 11.60 11.79
CA ASP A 128 16.65 10.14 11.88
C ASP A 128 15.29 9.45 11.57
N LEU A 129 14.42 10.11 10.79
CA LEU A 129 13.08 9.61 10.45
C LEU A 129 13.03 8.78 9.18
N GLY A 130 14.15 8.51 8.52
CA GLY A 130 14.24 7.80 7.26
C GLY A 130 15.42 6.84 7.17
N VAL A 131 15.57 6.26 6.00
CA VAL A 131 16.61 5.25 5.72
C VAL A 131 18.03 5.83 5.62
N GLY A 132 18.16 7.14 5.58
CA GLY A 132 19.43 7.88 5.55
C GLY A 132 20.24 7.76 4.27
N LYS A 133 20.07 6.71 3.47
CA LYS A 133 20.65 6.48 2.14
C LYS A 133 19.64 5.78 1.24
N PRO A 134 19.75 5.88 -0.09
CA PRO A 134 18.84 5.18 -1.00
C PRO A 134 18.73 3.70 -0.68
N ALA A 135 17.52 3.17 -0.80
CA ALA A 135 17.23 1.76 -0.59
C ALA A 135 16.32 1.24 -1.71
N THR A 136 16.65 0.07 -2.25
CA THR A 136 15.90 -0.54 -3.36
C THR A 136 14.79 -1.41 -2.81
N VAL A 137 13.58 -1.27 -3.32
CA VAL A 137 12.39 -2.07 -2.98
C VAL A 137 12.02 -2.97 -4.14
N VAL A 138 11.62 -4.21 -3.85
CA VAL A 138 11.00 -5.13 -4.80
C VAL A 138 9.85 -5.85 -4.12
N ASN A 139 8.75 -6.08 -4.85
CA ASN A 139 7.58 -6.78 -4.35
C ASN A 139 6.91 -7.58 -5.46
N GLY A 140 6.63 -8.85 -5.21
CA GLY A 140 5.81 -9.71 -6.05
C GLY A 140 4.43 -9.86 -5.41
N ILE A 141 3.38 -9.77 -6.22
CA ILE A 141 1.99 -9.73 -5.78
C ILE A 141 1.20 -10.79 -6.53
N TYR A 142 0.36 -11.52 -5.83
CA TYR A 142 -0.65 -12.37 -6.42
C TYR A 142 -2.01 -12.00 -5.86
N SER A 143 -2.96 -11.70 -6.75
CA SER A 143 -4.33 -11.36 -6.41
C SER A 143 -5.30 -12.37 -7.03
N VAL A 144 -6.31 -12.78 -6.27
CA VAL A 144 -7.33 -13.72 -6.75
C VAL A 144 -8.70 -13.46 -6.13
N ASP A 145 -9.74 -13.52 -6.96
CA ASP A 145 -11.13 -13.51 -6.54
C ASP A 145 -11.62 -14.97 -6.35
N ALA A 146 -11.92 -15.33 -5.12
CA ALA A 146 -12.41 -16.64 -4.72
C ALA A 146 -13.87 -16.53 -4.25
N GLY A 147 -14.80 -16.44 -5.20
CA GLY A 147 -16.23 -16.22 -4.94
C GLY A 147 -16.48 -14.83 -4.30
N PRO A 148 -16.99 -14.74 -3.06
CA PRO A 148 -17.28 -13.45 -2.43
C PRO A 148 -16.06 -12.79 -1.78
N VAL A 149 -14.90 -13.42 -1.87
CA VAL A 149 -13.67 -13.02 -1.17
C VAL A 149 -12.60 -12.69 -2.19
N HIS A 150 -11.91 -11.57 -1.97
CA HIS A 150 -10.69 -11.20 -2.67
C HIS A 150 -9.48 -11.48 -1.77
N VAL A 151 -8.42 -12.01 -2.34
CA VAL A 151 -7.18 -12.36 -1.64
C VAL A 151 -5.99 -11.72 -2.33
N ASP A 152 -5.17 -11.00 -1.56
CA ASP A 152 -3.88 -10.49 -1.99
C ASP A 152 -2.76 -11.14 -1.20
N VAL A 153 -1.73 -11.62 -1.89
CA VAL A 153 -0.52 -12.15 -1.28
C VAL A 153 0.69 -11.40 -1.85
N ASN A 154 1.49 -10.85 -0.98
CA ASN A 154 2.68 -10.08 -1.30
C ASN A 154 3.91 -10.74 -0.70
N ALA A 155 5.00 -10.77 -1.46
CA ALA A 155 6.31 -11.21 -0.98
C ALA A 155 7.41 -10.41 -1.68
N GLY A 156 8.29 -9.82 -0.87
CA GLY A 156 9.33 -8.95 -1.39
C GLY A 156 10.36 -8.56 -0.35
N GLY A 157 10.94 -7.40 -0.50
CA GLY A 157 11.86 -6.85 0.48
C GLY A 157 12.56 -5.58 0.04
N THR A 158 13.36 -5.08 0.96
CA THR A 158 14.13 -3.85 0.82
C THR A 158 15.61 -4.12 0.99
N ARG A 159 16.42 -3.62 0.06
CA ARG A 159 17.88 -3.62 0.16
C ARG A 159 18.37 -2.26 0.60
N TYR A 160 18.87 -2.18 1.80
CA TYR A 160 19.48 -0.97 2.35
C TYR A 160 20.94 -0.83 1.93
N THR A 161 21.38 0.37 1.59
CA THR A 161 22.78 0.69 1.33
C THR A 161 23.56 1.07 2.61
N THR A 162 22.84 1.39 3.69
CA THR A 162 23.44 1.63 5.01
C THR A 162 23.66 0.30 5.71
N HIS A 163 24.86 0.08 6.23
CA HIS A 163 25.21 -1.14 6.94
C HIS A 163 25.59 -0.82 8.40
N SER A 164 24.96 -1.52 9.32
CA SER A 164 25.41 -1.62 10.71
C SER A 164 26.06 -2.99 10.92
N SER A 165 27.09 -3.06 11.75
CA SER A 165 27.77 -4.34 12.04
C SER A 165 26.76 -5.34 12.62
N GLY A 166 26.71 -6.54 12.06
CA GLY A 166 25.79 -7.60 12.50
C GLY A 166 24.36 -7.49 11.96
N VAL A 167 24.03 -6.46 11.17
CA VAL A 167 22.71 -6.30 10.54
C VAL A 167 22.80 -6.57 9.04
N SER A 168 21.88 -7.39 8.50
CA SER A 168 21.79 -7.64 7.05
C SER A 168 21.40 -6.36 6.30
N SER A 169 21.93 -6.20 5.10
CA SER A 169 21.45 -5.15 4.18
C SER A 169 20.11 -5.48 3.52
N TRP A 170 19.61 -6.69 3.67
CA TRP A 170 18.36 -7.15 3.09
C TRP A 170 17.33 -7.43 4.18
N GLN A 171 16.18 -6.80 4.04
CA GLN A 171 14.98 -7.07 4.83
C GLN A 171 13.95 -7.75 3.89
N THR A 172 13.44 -8.89 4.27
CA THR A 172 12.30 -9.52 3.62
C THR A 172 10.99 -9.01 4.20
N ALA A 173 9.96 -8.91 3.37
CA ALA A 173 8.61 -8.52 3.77
C ALA A 173 7.61 -9.48 3.13
N TRP A 174 6.51 -9.74 3.83
CA TRP A 174 5.40 -10.55 3.35
C TRP A 174 4.08 -10.03 3.91
N ALA A 175 3.01 -10.19 3.16
CA ALA A 175 1.66 -9.86 3.59
C ALA A 175 0.66 -10.77 2.90
N GLY A 176 -0.44 -11.09 3.58
CA GLY A 176 -1.56 -11.81 3.03
C GLY A 176 -2.85 -11.22 3.57
N ALA A 177 -3.67 -10.66 2.69
CA ALA A 177 -4.94 -10.04 3.01
C ALA A 177 -6.11 -10.79 2.39
N VAL A 178 -7.21 -10.79 3.11
CA VAL A 178 -8.51 -11.28 2.66
C VAL A 178 -9.51 -10.15 2.83
N SER A 179 -10.22 -9.80 1.77
CA SER A 179 -11.23 -8.75 1.79
C SER A 179 -12.55 -9.24 1.24
N TRP A 180 -13.66 -8.67 1.69
CA TRP A 180 -15.00 -9.04 1.26
C TRP A 180 -15.99 -7.89 1.44
N SER A 181 -17.08 -7.91 0.69
CA SER A 181 -18.20 -7.01 0.87
C SER A 181 -19.06 -7.45 2.06
N VAL A 182 -19.28 -6.53 3.00
CA VAL A 182 -20.14 -6.74 4.17
C VAL A 182 -21.58 -6.32 3.86
N LYS A 183 -21.73 -5.20 3.16
CA LYS A 183 -23.00 -4.58 2.77
C LYS A 183 -22.74 -3.64 1.59
N GLN A 184 -23.80 -3.16 0.94
CA GLN A 184 -23.78 -2.41 -0.34
C GLN A 184 -22.57 -1.45 -0.54
N ASN A 185 -22.20 -0.66 0.45
CA ASN A 185 -21.10 0.31 0.32
C ASN A 185 -19.99 0.04 1.35
N TRP A 186 -20.04 -1.09 2.05
CA TRP A 186 -19.12 -1.44 3.12
C TRP A 186 -18.35 -2.71 2.79
N GLY A 187 -17.07 -2.66 2.92
CA GLY A 187 -16.20 -3.81 2.88
C GLY A 187 -15.46 -3.98 4.20
N ALA A 188 -14.87 -5.15 4.36
CA ALA A 188 -13.97 -5.47 5.45
C ALA A 188 -12.74 -6.18 4.92
N ALA A 189 -11.63 -6.06 5.64
CA ALA A 189 -10.39 -6.75 5.35
C ALA A 189 -9.74 -7.27 6.64
N LEU A 190 -9.08 -8.41 6.53
CA LEU A 190 -8.16 -8.96 7.52
C LEU A 190 -6.83 -9.24 6.82
N GLU A 191 -5.73 -8.92 7.48
CA GLU A 191 -4.39 -9.14 6.96
C GLU A 191 -3.45 -9.66 8.04
N LEU A 192 -2.59 -10.57 7.65
CA LEU A 192 -1.40 -10.96 8.40
C LEU A 192 -0.17 -10.53 7.59
N SER A 193 0.72 -9.76 8.22
CA SER A 193 1.93 -9.26 7.55
C SER A 193 3.13 -9.26 8.51
N GLY A 194 4.33 -9.16 7.92
CA GLY A 194 5.54 -9.09 8.71
C GLY A 194 6.79 -8.82 7.91
N THR A 195 7.86 -8.48 8.65
CA THR A 195 9.20 -8.27 8.12
C THR A 195 10.24 -9.05 8.90
N GLN A 196 11.30 -9.45 8.21
CA GLN A 196 12.43 -10.14 8.79
C GLN A 196 13.75 -9.62 8.23
N GLN A 197 14.66 -9.26 9.11
CA GLN A 197 16.02 -8.82 8.77
C GLN A 197 16.99 -9.40 9.78
N HIS A 198 18.07 -10.03 9.33
CA HIS A 198 19.06 -10.56 10.27
C HIS A 198 19.69 -9.41 11.09
N GLY A 199 19.78 -9.61 12.40
CA GLY A 199 20.28 -8.58 13.34
C GLY A 199 19.23 -7.56 13.80
N VAL A 200 17.98 -7.67 13.34
CA VAL A 200 16.84 -6.85 13.78
C VAL A 200 15.74 -7.77 14.29
N ALA A 201 14.98 -7.33 15.28
CA ALA A 201 13.82 -8.09 15.77
C ALA A 201 12.80 -8.29 14.64
N THR A 202 12.33 -9.53 14.47
CA THR A 202 11.25 -9.85 13.53
C THR A 202 9.98 -9.11 13.93
N GLN A 203 9.30 -8.54 12.96
CA GLN A 203 8.00 -7.89 13.16
C GLN A 203 6.91 -8.69 12.44
N SER A 204 5.76 -8.79 13.07
CA SER A 204 4.54 -9.33 12.46
C SER A 204 3.33 -8.70 13.11
N GLN A 205 2.25 -8.57 12.35
CA GLN A 205 1.02 -7.95 12.84
C GLN A 205 -0.21 -8.60 12.23
N LEU A 206 -1.31 -8.54 12.96
CA LEU A 206 -2.66 -8.80 12.48
C LEU A 206 -3.38 -7.46 12.34
N LEU A 207 -3.93 -7.20 11.15
CA LEU A 207 -4.67 -6.00 10.83
C LEU A 207 -6.13 -6.35 10.54
N GLY A 208 -7.04 -5.55 11.07
CA GLY A 208 -8.46 -5.58 10.74
C GLY A 208 -8.93 -4.20 10.32
N ALA A 209 -9.68 -4.11 9.22
CA ALA A 209 -10.14 -2.86 8.69
C ALA A 209 -11.52 -2.95 8.06
N ILE A 210 -12.16 -1.79 7.93
CA ILE A 210 -13.39 -1.60 7.17
C ILE A 210 -13.19 -0.44 6.20
N ASN A 211 -13.85 -0.52 5.07
CA ASN A 211 -13.88 0.55 4.08
C ASN A 211 -15.34 0.92 3.74
N TYR A 212 -15.53 2.19 3.41
CA TYR A 212 -16.80 2.76 2.98
C TYR A 212 -16.66 3.38 1.60
N ASN A 213 -17.29 2.78 0.60
CA ASN A 213 -17.34 3.25 -0.78
C ASN A 213 -18.38 4.37 -0.89
N ARG A 214 -17.96 5.63 -0.80
CA ARG A 214 -18.84 6.80 -0.92
C ARG A 214 -19.35 6.96 -2.35
N SER A 215 -18.49 6.67 -3.33
CA SER A 215 -18.77 6.67 -4.77
C SER A 215 -17.74 5.81 -5.51
N ALA A 216 -17.85 5.69 -6.82
CA ALA A 216 -16.81 5.09 -7.67
C ALA A 216 -15.44 5.78 -7.52
N HIS A 217 -15.43 7.06 -7.18
CA HIS A 217 -14.23 7.91 -7.13
C HIS A 217 -13.68 8.16 -5.72
N LEU A 218 -14.34 7.69 -4.67
CA LEU A 218 -13.95 7.99 -3.29
C LEU A 218 -14.29 6.85 -2.34
N VAL A 219 -13.28 6.32 -1.70
CA VAL A 219 -13.35 5.31 -0.65
C VAL A 219 -12.69 5.84 0.61
N PHE A 220 -13.35 5.67 1.75
CA PHE A 220 -12.77 5.90 3.07
C PHE A 220 -12.42 4.57 3.71
N ASP A 221 -11.36 4.54 4.49
CA ASP A 221 -10.93 3.38 5.25
C ASP A 221 -10.59 3.74 6.69
N PHE A 222 -10.73 2.76 7.58
CA PHE A 222 -10.26 2.84 8.96
C PHE A 222 -10.09 1.44 9.54
N GLY A 223 -9.15 1.31 10.46
CA GLY A 223 -8.86 0.04 11.06
C GLY A 223 -7.82 0.13 12.16
N MET A 224 -7.40 -1.05 12.59
CA MET A 224 -6.38 -1.24 13.60
C MET A 224 -5.48 -2.41 13.26
N ALA A 225 -4.25 -2.34 13.75
CA ALA A 225 -3.32 -3.46 13.69
C ALA A 225 -2.77 -3.74 15.10
N TYR A 226 -2.47 -5.01 15.34
CA TYR A 226 -1.88 -5.50 16.58
C TYR A 226 -0.59 -6.26 16.27
N GLY A 227 0.52 -5.84 16.88
CA GLY A 227 1.82 -6.51 16.78
C GLY A 227 1.78 -7.89 17.46
N LEU A 228 2.24 -8.90 16.74
CA LEU A 228 2.25 -10.31 17.21
C LEU A 228 3.63 -10.77 17.68
N ALA A 229 4.69 -10.01 17.38
CA ALA A 229 6.05 -10.37 17.74
C ALA A 229 6.29 -10.10 19.24
N HIS A 230 7.00 -11.00 19.90
CA HIS A 230 7.32 -10.87 21.35
C HIS A 230 8.10 -9.59 21.69
N ALA A 231 8.73 -8.96 20.70
CA ALA A 231 9.51 -7.73 20.89
C ALA A 231 8.68 -6.46 20.74
N ALA A 232 7.44 -6.54 20.26
CA ALA A 232 6.59 -5.38 20.02
C ALA A 232 5.11 -5.78 19.97
N HIS A 233 4.40 -5.62 21.08
CA HIS A 233 2.94 -5.70 21.13
C HIS A 233 2.31 -4.32 20.86
N ASP A 234 2.69 -3.73 19.77
CA ASP A 234 2.24 -2.41 19.38
C ASP A 234 0.77 -2.46 18.92
N VAL A 235 0.03 -1.42 19.23
CA VAL A 235 -1.32 -1.21 18.71
C VAL A 235 -1.31 -0.01 17.79
N SER A 236 -1.70 -0.20 16.56
CA SER A 236 -1.84 0.90 15.60
C SER A 236 -3.31 1.13 15.27
N VAL A 237 -3.69 2.40 15.10
CA VAL A 237 -4.99 2.80 14.57
C VAL A 237 -4.76 3.70 13.36
N PHE A 238 -5.60 3.55 12.36
CA PHE A 238 -5.45 4.33 11.14
C PHE A 238 -6.82 4.67 10.52
N ALA A 239 -6.83 5.76 9.76
CA ALA A 239 -7.93 6.15 8.90
C ALA A 239 -7.39 6.84 7.66
N GLY A 240 -8.11 6.76 6.56
CA GLY A 240 -7.68 7.40 5.32
C GLY A 240 -8.73 7.41 4.24
N ALA A 241 -8.28 7.81 3.05
CA ALA A 241 -9.12 7.85 1.87
C ALA A 241 -8.30 7.57 0.61
N THR A 242 -8.95 6.92 -0.35
CA THR A 242 -8.49 6.77 -1.74
C THR A 242 -9.43 7.56 -2.64
N MET A 243 -8.88 8.38 -3.52
CA MET A 243 -9.67 9.22 -4.42
C MET A 243 -9.09 9.31 -5.83
N LEU A 244 -9.99 9.48 -6.78
CA LEU A 244 -9.64 9.81 -8.15
C LEU A 244 -9.34 11.31 -8.23
N LEU A 245 -8.11 11.68 -8.60
CA LEU A 245 -7.66 13.07 -8.64
C LEU A 245 -7.91 13.73 -9.99
N GLY A 246 -7.80 12.96 -11.09
CA GLY A 246 -7.99 13.48 -12.44
C GLY A 246 -7.48 12.54 -13.52
N ARG A 247 -7.70 12.94 -14.76
CA ARG A 247 -7.24 12.24 -15.95
C ARG A 247 -6.19 13.07 -16.69
N THR A 248 -5.11 12.43 -17.11
CA THR A 248 -4.17 13.06 -18.03
C THR A 248 -4.77 13.10 -19.43
N HIS A 249 -4.64 14.23 -20.13
CA HIS A 249 -5.01 14.29 -21.54
C HIS A 249 -4.04 13.42 -22.35
N GLN A 250 -4.40 12.18 -22.63
CA GLN A 250 -3.75 11.45 -23.70
C GLN A 250 -4.16 12.13 -25.00
N SER A 251 -3.20 12.79 -25.66
CA SER A 251 -3.38 13.25 -27.04
C SER A 251 -3.72 12.03 -27.89
N ALA A 252 -4.88 12.06 -28.53
CA ALA A 252 -5.37 11.01 -29.43
C ALA A 252 -4.52 10.95 -30.72
N SER A 253 -3.21 10.73 -30.63
CA SER A 253 -2.25 10.74 -31.73
C SER A 253 -1.53 9.42 -31.99
N ALA A 254 -1.89 8.32 -31.34
CA ALA A 254 -1.21 7.03 -31.56
C ALA A 254 -2.07 5.94 -32.22
N ALA A 255 -3.21 6.27 -32.79
CA ALA A 255 -4.08 5.30 -33.49
C ALA A 255 -4.20 5.60 -34.99
N ARG A 256 -3.09 5.85 -35.68
CA ARG A 256 -3.01 5.79 -37.16
C ARG A 256 -1.57 5.43 -37.55
N HIS A 257 -1.25 4.16 -37.59
CA HIS A 257 -0.33 3.56 -38.57
C HIS A 257 -0.49 2.07 -38.61
#